data_50451090ac158fd22df95cf780c0cfd7
#
_entry.id   50451090ac158fd22df95cf780c0cfd7
#
_cell.length_a   1.000
_cell.length_b   1.000
_cell.length_c   1.000
_cell.angle_alpha   90.00
_cell.angle_beta   90.00
_cell.angle_gamma   90.00
#
_symmetry.space_group_name_H-M   'P 1'
#
loop_
_entity.id
_entity.type
_entity.pdbx_description
1 polymer ?
#
loop_
_entity_poly.entity_id
_entity_poly.type
_entity_poly.pdbx_seq_one_letter_code
_entity_poly.pdbx_strand_id
1 'polypeptide(L)'
;MIPDSLNQLIKSTQGQQTTQWEGRDVVLFNMPWGELVVSLQGAQVLHFCPAGDTGWLWLTPTPQALPGAIRGGIPLCWPWFADERYADESPNHDGPFHGLARHAEWRLDAVDEHAEGIELHLSPAQPLHTLLTAR
;
A
#
# COMPACT_ATOMS: atom_id res chain seq x y z
N MET A 1 13.29 -7.33 2.94
CA MET A 1 13.71 -7.98 1.68
C MET A 1 12.57 -7.98 0.70
N ILE A 2 12.82 -7.53 -0.48
CA ILE A 2 11.82 -7.40 -1.53
C ILE A 2 12.15 -8.31 -2.71
N PRO A 3 11.15 -8.69 -3.52
CA PRO A 3 11.39 -9.51 -4.72
C PRO A 3 12.33 -8.82 -5.71
N ASP A 4 13.10 -9.61 -6.45
CA ASP A 4 14.04 -9.10 -7.44
C ASP A 4 13.34 -8.27 -8.52
N SER A 5 12.13 -8.66 -8.93
CA SER A 5 11.36 -7.92 -9.92
C SER A 5 11.07 -6.46 -9.48
N LEU A 6 10.73 -6.28 -8.21
CA LEU A 6 10.51 -4.94 -7.65
C LEU A 6 11.83 -4.18 -7.50
N ASN A 7 12.88 -4.86 -7.03
CA ASN A 7 14.19 -4.24 -6.88
C ASN A 7 14.74 -3.72 -8.22
N GLN A 8 14.54 -4.47 -9.31
CA GLN A 8 14.94 -4.03 -10.64
C GLN A 8 14.20 -2.77 -11.08
N LEU A 9 12.91 -2.67 -10.81
CA LEU A 9 12.12 -1.47 -11.10
C LEU A 9 12.65 -0.27 -10.34
N ILE A 10 13.00 -0.43 -9.08
CA ILE A 10 13.56 0.64 -8.24
C ILE A 10 14.90 1.09 -8.82
N LYS A 11 15.79 0.16 -9.16
CA LYS A 11 17.12 0.48 -9.68
C LYS A 11 17.07 1.19 -11.04
N SER A 12 16.02 0.96 -11.82
CA SER A 12 15.83 1.63 -13.10
C SER A 12 15.09 2.98 -12.97
N THR A 13 14.64 3.34 -11.77
CA THR A 13 13.93 4.59 -11.51
C THR A 13 14.89 5.67 -11.07
N GLN A 14 14.77 6.87 -11.67
CA GLN A 14 15.46 8.09 -11.23
C GLN A 14 14.41 9.09 -10.77
N GLY A 15 14.39 9.37 -9.46
CA GLY A 15 13.37 10.21 -8.87
C GLY A 15 12.05 9.45 -8.64
N GLN A 16 10.97 9.93 -9.24
CA GLN A 16 9.64 9.33 -9.08
C GLN A 16 9.19 8.69 -10.40
N GLN A 17 8.58 7.51 -10.28
CA GLN A 17 7.98 6.82 -11.42
C GLN A 17 6.72 6.07 -10.99
N THR A 18 5.67 6.12 -11.80
CA THR A 18 4.50 5.26 -11.66
C THR A 18 4.58 4.17 -12.72
N THR A 19 4.50 2.92 -12.31
CA THR A 19 4.57 1.77 -13.19
C THR A 19 3.73 0.62 -12.65
N GLN A 20 3.80 -0.54 -13.27
CA GLN A 20 3.09 -1.72 -12.80
C GLN A 20 4.07 -2.75 -12.25
N TRP A 21 3.67 -3.38 -11.14
CA TRP A 21 4.35 -4.52 -10.57
C TRP A 21 3.31 -5.58 -10.24
N GLU A 22 3.47 -6.78 -10.81
CA GLU A 22 2.55 -7.91 -10.60
C GLU A 22 1.08 -7.53 -10.87
N GLY A 23 0.85 -6.79 -11.98
CA GLY A 23 -0.49 -6.41 -12.43
C GLY A 23 -1.13 -5.24 -11.69
N ARG A 24 -0.45 -4.58 -10.76
CA ARG A 24 -0.97 -3.46 -10.00
C ARG A 24 -0.11 -2.22 -10.17
N ASP A 25 -0.75 -1.06 -10.03
CA ASP A 25 -0.05 0.22 -10.13
C ASP A 25 0.74 0.50 -8.85
N VAL A 26 2.01 0.84 -9.02
CA VAL A 26 2.89 1.22 -7.93
C VAL A 26 3.58 2.53 -8.24
N VAL A 27 3.84 3.32 -7.21
CA VAL A 27 4.62 4.54 -7.29
C VAL A 27 5.97 4.28 -6.65
N LEU A 28 7.03 4.53 -7.40
CA LEU A 28 8.41 4.27 -6.99
C LEU A 28 9.14 5.57 -6.77
N PHE A 29 9.89 5.66 -5.70
CA PHE A 29 10.79 6.79 -5.41
C PHE A 29 12.19 6.24 -5.18
N ASN A 30 13.13 6.74 -5.97
CA ASN A 30 14.56 6.50 -5.77
C ASN A 30 15.23 7.87 -5.67
N MET A 31 15.42 8.32 -4.45
CA MET A 31 15.77 9.70 -4.10
C MET A 31 17.05 9.73 -3.28
N PRO A 32 17.66 10.92 -3.11
CA PRO A 32 18.85 11.03 -2.24
C PRO A 32 18.63 10.58 -0.81
N TRP A 33 17.41 10.70 -0.28
CA TRP A 33 17.09 10.26 1.07
C TRP A 33 16.86 8.74 1.17
N GLY A 34 16.64 8.05 0.04
CA GLY A 34 16.39 6.61 0.04
C GLY A 34 15.38 6.16 -1.00
N GLU A 35 14.82 4.97 -0.78
CA GLU A 35 13.88 4.32 -1.67
C GLU A 35 12.54 4.13 -0.97
N LEU A 36 11.46 4.32 -1.74
CA LEU A 36 10.08 4.10 -1.26
C LEU A 36 9.24 3.54 -2.39
N VAL A 37 8.42 2.54 -2.10
CA VAL A 37 7.43 2.01 -3.03
C VAL A 37 6.06 1.94 -2.36
N VAL A 38 5.05 2.49 -3.02
CA VAL A 38 3.67 2.47 -2.54
C VAL A 38 2.78 1.85 -3.61
N SER A 39 1.98 0.87 -3.22
CA SER A 39 0.94 0.32 -4.10
C SER A 39 -0.29 1.22 -4.07
N LEU A 40 -0.86 1.53 -5.24
CA LEU A 40 -2.12 2.25 -5.30
C LEU A 40 -3.31 1.34 -4.97
N GLN A 41 -3.15 0.01 -5.06
CA GLN A 41 -4.07 -0.89 -4.38
C GLN A 41 -3.76 -0.84 -2.88
N GLY A 42 -4.72 -0.38 -2.10
CA GLY A 42 -4.61 -0.35 -0.64
C GLY A 42 -3.79 0.78 -0.05
N ALA A 43 -3.23 1.68 -0.88
CA ALA A 43 -2.29 2.72 -0.43
C ALA A 43 -1.21 2.12 0.50
N GLN A 44 -0.72 0.95 0.14
CA GLN A 44 0.15 0.13 0.97
C GLN A 44 1.61 0.43 0.70
N VAL A 45 2.36 0.74 1.74
CA VAL A 45 3.82 0.87 1.62
C VAL A 45 4.42 -0.53 1.45
N LEU A 46 5.05 -0.77 0.31
CA LEU A 46 5.64 -2.06 -0.02
C LEU A 46 7.12 -2.15 0.34
N HIS A 47 7.81 -1.01 0.29
CA HIS A 47 9.26 -0.96 0.49
C HIS A 47 9.65 0.41 1.03
N PHE A 48 10.56 0.40 1.99
CA PHE A 48 11.20 1.60 2.50
C PHE A 48 12.64 1.28 2.88
N CYS A 49 13.56 2.06 2.32
CA CYS A 49 15.00 1.89 2.57
C CYS A 49 15.66 3.26 2.63
N PRO A 50 16.02 3.76 3.82
CA PRO A 50 16.80 4.99 3.92
C PRO A 50 18.13 4.86 3.20
N ALA A 51 18.66 5.99 2.71
CA ALA A 51 19.95 6.01 2.03
C ALA A 51 21.06 5.43 2.91
N GLY A 52 21.84 4.50 2.36
CA GLY A 52 22.93 3.86 3.09
C GLY A 52 22.49 2.76 4.04
N ASP A 53 21.23 2.39 4.06
CA ASP A 53 20.68 1.35 4.91
C ASP A 53 20.18 0.17 4.08
N THR A 54 19.66 -0.87 4.75
CA THR A 54 18.97 -1.99 4.14
C THR A 54 17.45 -1.76 4.20
N GLY A 55 16.68 -2.47 3.36
CA GLY A 55 15.23 -2.38 3.40
C GLY A 55 14.66 -2.81 4.75
N TRP A 56 13.66 -2.07 5.24
CA TRP A 56 13.06 -2.29 6.56
C TRP A 56 11.90 -3.27 6.55
N LEU A 57 11.27 -3.48 5.39
CA LEU A 57 10.03 -4.23 5.29
C LEU A 57 10.23 -5.51 4.48
N TRP A 58 9.54 -6.56 4.92
CA TRP A 58 9.43 -7.78 4.13
C TRP A 58 8.25 -7.68 3.18
N LEU A 59 8.41 -8.23 1.98
CA LEU A 59 7.34 -8.27 0.98
C LEU A 59 7.33 -9.66 0.33
N THR A 60 6.11 -10.20 0.14
CA THR A 60 5.96 -11.51 -0.51
C THR A 60 6.49 -11.48 -1.94
N PRO A 61 7.21 -12.52 -2.38
CA PRO A 61 7.60 -12.65 -3.79
C PRO A 61 6.43 -13.05 -4.71
N THR A 62 5.31 -13.50 -4.12
CA THR A 62 4.17 -14.05 -4.87
C THR A 62 2.87 -13.38 -4.41
N PRO A 63 2.65 -12.08 -4.73
CA PRO A 63 1.40 -11.43 -4.36
C PRO A 63 0.23 -12.06 -5.10
N GLN A 64 -0.92 -12.07 -4.44
CA GLN A 64 -2.15 -12.52 -5.07
C GLN A 64 -2.52 -11.60 -6.23
N ALA A 65 -3.17 -12.17 -7.26
CA ALA A 65 -3.70 -11.35 -8.34
C ALA A 65 -4.77 -10.38 -7.81
N LEU A 66 -4.90 -9.22 -8.46
CA LEU A 66 -5.94 -8.25 -8.11
C LEU A 66 -7.33 -8.91 -8.13
N PRO A 67 -8.22 -8.59 -7.18
CA PRO A 67 -8.05 -7.62 -6.08
C PRO A 67 -7.49 -8.22 -4.77
N GLY A 68 -6.80 -9.33 -4.85
CA GLY A 68 -6.21 -9.98 -3.68
C GLY A 68 -5.22 -9.09 -2.93
N ALA A 69 -5.11 -9.29 -1.62
CA ALA A 69 -4.22 -8.49 -0.78
C ALA A 69 -2.76 -8.83 -1.03
N ILE A 70 -1.89 -7.84 -0.81
CA ILE A 70 -0.44 -8.02 -0.85
C ILE A 70 0.03 -8.33 0.57
N ARG A 71 0.74 -9.45 0.75
CA ARG A 71 1.32 -9.80 2.05
C ARG A 71 2.67 -9.12 2.20
N GLY A 72 2.84 -8.42 3.31
CA GLY A 72 4.08 -7.69 3.61
C GLY A 72 3.90 -6.18 3.58
N GLY A 73 5.00 -5.44 3.76
CA GLY A 73 4.93 -3.99 3.83
C GLY A 73 4.09 -3.49 5.00
N ILE A 74 3.42 -2.36 4.78
CA ILE A 74 2.53 -1.72 5.76
C ILE A 74 1.13 -1.59 5.17
N PRO A 75 0.27 -2.60 5.36
CA PRO A 75 -1.11 -2.53 4.86
C PRO A 75 -1.98 -1.63 5.73
N LEU A 76 -3.02 -1.07 5.12
CA LEU A 76 -4.04 -0.30 5.84
C LEU A 76 -5.23 -1.21 6.17
N CYS A 77 -5.43 -1.50 7.45
CA CYS A 77 -6.59 -2.25 7.93
C CYS A 77 -7.66 -1.25 8.36
N TRP A 78 -8.40 -0.73 7.39
CA TRP A 78 -9.43 0.29 7.65
C TRP A 78 -10.73 -0.10 6.93
N PRO A 79 -11.92 0.13 7.52
CA PRO A 79 -12.13 0.79 8.80
C PRO A 79 -12.06 -0.13 10.03
N TRP A 80 -11.72 -1.40 9.87
CA TRP A 80 -11.55 -2.30 11.00
C TRP A 80 -10.35 -3.24 10.81
N PHE A 81 -9.88 -3.78 11.92
CA PHE A 81 -8.89 -4.84 11.96
C PHE A 81 -9.60 -6.16 12.24
N ALA A 82 -9.16 -7.25 11.57
CA ALA A 82 -9.78 -8.56 11.66
C ALA A 82 -11.22 -8.53 11.12
N ASP A 83 -12.18 -9.13 11.81
CA ASP A 83 -13.58 -9.19 11.37
C ASP A 83 -14.32 -7.87 11.62
N GLU A 84 -15.15 -7.47 10.66
CA GLU A 84 -16.09 -6.38 10.85
C GLU A 84 -17.07 -6.76 11.97
N ARG A 85 -17.50 -5.79 12.75
CA ARG A 85 -18.41 -6.01 13.87
C ARG A 85 -19.81 -5.47 13.56
N TYR A 86 -20.83 -6.24 13.96
CA TYR A 86 -22.20 -5.76 13.99
C TYR A 86 -22.40 -4.77 15.15
N ALA A 87 -23.59 -4.15 15.22
CA ALA A 87 -23.91 -3.18 16.27
C ALA A 87 -23.82 -3.78 17.69
N ASP A 88 -24.06 -5.08 17.84
CA ASP A 88 -23.94 -5.81 19.11
C ASP A 88 -22.51 -6.31 19.38
N GLU A 89 -21.54 -5.88 18.59
CA GLU A 89 -20.12 -6.24 18.65
C GLU A 89 -19.80 -7.69 18.29
N SER A 90 -20.77 -8.47 17.83
CA SER A 90 -20.48 -9.81 17.30
C SER A 90 -19.73 -9.71 15.96
N PRO A 91 -18.83 -10.68 15.68
CA PRO A 91 -18.06 -10.65 14.44
C PRO A 91 -18.89 -11.05 13.23
N ASN A 92 -18.65 -10.36 12.12
CA ASN A 92 -19.17 -10.76 10.81
C ASN A 92 -18.09 -11.53 10.05
N HIS A 93 -18.11 -12.86 10.18
CA HIS A 93 -17.11 -13.73 9.53
C HIS A 93 -17.27 -13.78 8.00
N ASP A 94 -18.40 -13.33 7.46
CA ASP A 94 -18.66 -13.30 6.02
C ASP A 94 -18.20 -11.98 5.38
N GLY A 95 -17.86 -10.98 6.19
CA GLY A 95 -17.39 -9.69 5.73
C GLY A 95 -15.90 -9.68 5.39
N PRO A 96 -15.42 -8.58 4.78
CA PRO A 96 -14.00 -8.45 4.45
C PRO A 96 -13.12 -8.43 5.70
N PHE A 97 -12.17 -9.36 5.76
CA PHE A 97 -11.21 -9.42 6.84
C PHE A 97 -10.20 -8.27 6.72
N HIS A 98 -9.89 -7.58 7.82
CA HIS A 98 -9.01 -6.40 7.87
C HIS A 98 -9.55 -5.19 7.09
N GLY A 99 -10.86 -5.08 6.96
CA GLY A 99 -11.49 -3.92 6.35
C GLY A 99 -11.45 -3.91 4.83
N LEU A 100 -11.70 -2.74 4.26
CA LEU A 100 -11.87 -2.54 2.82
C LEU A 100 -10.66 -1.84 2.17
N ALA A 101 -9.91 -1.06 2.93
CA ALA A 101 -8.89 -0.17 2.38
C ALA A 101 -7.81 -0.90 1.61
N ARG A 102 -7.35 -2.05 2.08
CA ARG A 102 -6.22 -2.79 1.48
C ARG A 102 -6.55 -3.44 0.15
N HIS A 103 -7.83 -3.60 -0.19
CA HIS A 103 -8.26 -4.12 -1.48
C HIS A 103 -8.69 -3.02 -2.45
N ALA A 104 -8.96 -1.83 -1.94
CA ALA A 104 -9.47 -0.72 -2.72
C ALA A 104 -8.38 -0.08 -3.57
N GLU A 105 -8.78 0.56 -4.66
CA GLU A 105 -7.90 1.40 -5.46
C GLU A 105 -7.84 2.79 -4.85
N TRP A 106 -6.62 3.34 -4.78
CA TRP A 106 -6.35 4.66 -4.22
C TRP A 106 -5.74 5.57 -5.29
N ARG A 107 -5.87 6.88 -5.08
CA ARG A 107 -5.25 7.90 -5.92
C ARG A 107 -4.15 8.59 -5.15
N LEU A 108 -3.06 8.89 -5.83
CA LEU A 108 -2.03 9.78 -5.29
C LEU A 108 -2.43 11.21 -5.63
N ASP A 109 -2.89 11.96 -4.62
CA ASP A 109 -3.42 13.31 -4.79
C ASP A 109 -2.31 14.36 -4.80
N ALA A 110 -1.27 14.17 -3.98
CA ALA A 110 -0.18 15.11 -3.89
C ALA A 110 1.10 14.44 -3.38
N VAL A 111 2.23 14.99 -3.78
CA VAL A 111 3.56 14.59 -3.33
C VAL A 111 4.29 15.85 -2.90
N ASP A 112 4.68 15.93 -1.62
CA ASP A 112 5.47 17.02 -1.08
C ASP A 112 6.85 16.51 -0.73
N GLU A 113 7.86 16.96 -1.48
CA GLU A 113 9.24 16.57 -1.25
C GLU A 113 9.93 17.53 -0.29
N HIS A 114 10.71 16.98 0.62
CA HIS A 114 11.55 17.72 1.55
C HIS A 114 12.99 17.22 1.44
N ALA A 115 13.93 17.98 1.98
CA ALA A 115 15.34 17.62 1.91
C ALA A 115 15.63 16.24 2.53
N GLU A 116 14.87 15.86 3.56
CA GLU A 116 15.10 14.64 4.34
C GLU A 116 13.97 13.63 4.24
N GLY A 117 13.00 13.82 3.34
CA GLY A 117 11.90 12.90 3.23
C GLY A 117 10.83 13.32 2.24
N ILE A 118 9.72 12.64 2.32
CA ILE A 118 8.61 12.83 1.40
C ILE A 118 7.29 12.65 2.15
N GLU A 119 6.28 13.42 1.74
CA GLU A 119 4.92 13.28 2.24
C GLU A 119 3.99 12.97 1.07
N LEU A 120 3.23 11.90 1.19
CA LEU A 120 2.28 11.47 0.17
C LEU A 120 0.86 11.65 0.69
N HIS A 121 -0.01 12.21 -0.15
CA HIS A 121 -1.43 12.36 0.13
C HIS A 121 -2.21 11.44 -0.80
N LEU A 122 -2.89 10.46 -0.23
CA LEU A 122 -3.67 9.49 -0.98
C LEU A 122 -5.12 9.49 -0.51
N SER A 123 -6.04 9.24 -1.44
CA SER A 123 -7.45 9.07 -1.13
C SER A 123 -8.03 7.89 -1.92
N PRO A 124 -9.09 7.23 -1.39
CA PRO A 124 -9.74 6.15 -2.14
C PRO A 124 -10.30 6.67 -3.46
N ALA A 125 -10.11 5.89 -4.54
CA ALA A 125 -10.65 6.26 -5.85
C ALA A 125 -12.19 6.23 -5.86
N GLN A 126 -12.78 5.36 -5.03
CA GLN A 126 -14.22 5.23 -4.85
C GLN A 126 -14.55 5.27 -3.35
N PRO A 127 -15.76 5.73 -2.96
CA PRO A 127 -16.16 5.69 -1.56
C PRO A 127 -16.11 4.26 -1.00
N LEU A 128 -15.64 4.12 0.24
CA LEU A 128 -15.60 2.84 0.94
C LEU A 128 -16.86 2.70 1.79
N HIS A 129 -17.66 1.65 1.52
CA HIS A 129 -18.93 1.41 2.21
C HIS A 129 -18.78 0.30 3.25
N THR A 130 -19.23 0.56 4.47
CA THR A 130 -19.18 -0.39 5.59
C THR A 130 -20.52 -0.41 6.32
N LEU A 131 -20.69 -1.38 7.21
CA LEU A 131 -21.85 -1.40 8.12
C LEU A 131 -21.88 -0.15 9.01
N LEU A 132 -20.72 0.42 9.32
CA LEU A 132 -20.64 1.62 10.15
C LEU A 132 -21.05 2.87 9.40
N THR A 133 -20.81 2.93 8.09
CA THR A 133 -21.17 4.09 7.25
C THR A 133 -22.60 4.06 6.77
N ALA A 134 -23.28 2.94 6.91
CA ALA A 134 -24.70 2.80 6.55
C ALA A 134 -25.65 3.43 7.57
N ARG A 135 -25.13 4.05 8.61
CA ARG A 135 -25.91 4.75 9.66
C ARG A 135 -25.99 6.26 9.35
#